data_a836d4e72175376855fbb71281f553dd
#
_entry.id   a836d4e72175376855fbb71281f553dd
#
_cell.length_a   1.000
_cell.length_b   1.000
_cell.length_c   1.000
_cell.angle_alpha   90.00
_cell.angle_beta   90.00
_cell.angle_gamma   90.00
#
_symmetry.space_group_name_H-M   'P 1'
#
loop_
_entity.id
_entity.type
_entity.pdbx_description
1 polymer ?
#
loop_
_entity_poly.entity_id
_entity_poly.type
_entity_poly.pdbx_seq_one_letter_code
_entity_poly.pdbx_strand_id
1 'polypeptide(L)'
;MMNSSNLLRTLRLGKLLRLLCLFPIVSLMTITAHAESGSEGTAEGIDKNINSFLTPISDWAGKIVFYPVPIAGQNVPIVLILLAGTAIFLTLYFKFINVRSFGTALKTVKGRYTSADAPGQITHFQALSAALSATVGLGNIAGVAVAIGLGGPGATFWMILMGLFGMTTKFCECTLGVKYRKIDSEGKVHGGAMYYLRQGFSDRGFPTIGKILAVFFALMCIGGAFGAGNMFQVNQAHDQFARTFDILHEGWQFGLVLGIMVGLVIIGGIVWIARVTSFLVPFMCVSYIIAALVIIIGNIEALPGAFAIIIKGAFSPEAVGGGTVGGIIVVMIQGVKRAAFSNEAGLGSAPIAHAAVKTDHPASEGMVALLEPFVDTVVVCTMTALVIIITGVWNVNGDVENNAASLVAQPNAEALVVSTLEPGSMIHIVSRQPADSPEWYEVTVKDSEQKGWVAADSITLREGWGGGIWLTSMAFKSVISWFPIVLAAAVFLFAFSTMISWSYYGQQAVVYLFGAEHKVAIGIYKVVFCLVAVLGGAASLESVLNLSDAMVFAMVLPNLIGVYFLLPVIKKELAIFRKHVADTEGK
;
A
#
# COMPACT_ATOMS: atom_id res chain seq x y z
N MET A 1 -18.45 15.68 35.34
CA MET A 1 -19.30 14.49 35.55
C MET A 1 -19.42 13.76 34.20
N MET A 2 -18.70 12.68 34.00
CA MET A 2 -18.82 11.85 32.80
C MET A 2 -20.16 11.13 32.83
N ASN A 3 -20.95 11.30 31.79
CA ASN A 3 -22.29 10.75 31.65
C ASN A 3 -22.22 9.21 31.56
N SER A 4 -22.97 8.52 32.41
CA SER A 4 -23.01 7.05 32.55
C SER A 4 -23.27 6.31 31.23
N SER A 5 -23.92 6.96 30.26
CA SER A 5 -24.17 6.43 28.92
C SER A 5 -22.89 6.27 28.07
N ASN A 6 -21.87 7.12 28.30
CA ASN A 6 -20.58 7.02 27.58
C ASN A 6 -19.69 5.92 28.17
N LEU A 7 -19.77 5.66 29.46
CA LEU A 7 -19.03 4.58 30.12
C LEU A 7 -19.54 3.20 29.68
N LEU A 8 -20.87 3.03 29.57
CA LEU A 8 -21.49 1.80 29.08
C LEU A 8 -21.21 1.55 27.59
N ARG A 9 -21.08 2.59 26.79
CA ARG A 9 -20.69 2.48 25.36
C ARG A 9 -19.21 2.07 25.21
N THR A 10 -18.30 2.63 26.01
CA THR A 10 -16.87 2.24 26.01
C THR A 10 -16.66 0.82 26.51
N LEU A 11 -17.40 0.38 27.53
CA LEU A 11 -17.35 -1.00 28.02
C LEU A 11 -17.91 -2.02 27.01
N ARG A 12 -18.96 -1.66 26.25
CA ARG A 12 -19.47 -2.50 25.15
C ARG A 12 -18.50 -2.57 23.98
N LEU A 13 -17.82 -1.46 23.65
CA LEU A 13 -16.80 -1.43 22.60
C LEU A 13 -15.59 -2.31 22.96
N GLY A 14 -15.12 -2.24 24.21
CA GLY A 14 -14.02 -3.08 24.70
C GLY A 14 -14.37 -4.59 24.72
N LYS A 15 -15.63 -4.94 25.00
CA LYS A 15 -16.11 -6.32 24.88
C LYS A 15 -16.24 -6.78 23.42
N LEU A 16 -16.69 -5.90 22.52
CA LEU A 16 -16.79 -6.19 21.08
C LEU A 16 -15.40 -6.34 20.44
N LEU A 17 -14.44 -5.48 20.80
CA LEU A 17 -13.06 -5.59 20.36
C LEU A 17 -12.37 -6.86 20.88
N ARG A 18 -12.62 -7.26 22.14
CA ARG A 18 -12.11 -8.53 22.68
C ARG A 18 -12.77 -9.73 22.00
N LEU A 19 -14.05 -9.67 21.67
CA LEU A 19 -14.74 -10.69 20.87
C LEU A 19 -14.22 -10.72 19.42
N LEU A 20 -13.98 -9.57 18.80
CA LEU A 20 -13.42 -9.48 17.45
C LEU A 20 -11.96 -9.97 17.37
N CYS A 21 -11.18 -9.83 18.43
CA CYS A 21 -9.81 -10.34 18.49
C CYS A 21 -9.70 -11.83 18.91
N LEU A 22 -10.61 -12.32 19.72
CA LEU A 22 -10.57 -13.70 20.27
C LEU A 22 -11.48 -14.68 19.48
N PHE A 23 -12.61 -14.21 18.95
CA PHE A 23 -13.57 -15.06 18.26
C PHE A 23 -13.04 -15.67 16.95
N PRO A 24 -12.24 -14.98 16.11
CA PRO A 24 -11.66 -15.58 14.91
C PRO A 24 -10.71 -16.73 15.23
N ILE A 25 -9.89 -16.59 16.28
CA ILE A 25 -8.90 -17.61 16.67
C ILE A 25 -9.60 -18.87 17.19
N VAL A 26 -10.66 -18.72 17.99
CA VAL A 26 -11.40 -19.84 18.57
C VAL A 26 -12.35 -20.49 17.55
N SER A 27 -13.05 -19.71 16.73
CA SER A 27 -13.92 -20.25 15.66
C SER A 27 -13.12 -20.92 14.54
N LEU A 28 -11.91 -20.42 14.23
CA LEU A 28 -11.02 -21.06 13.28
C LEU A 28 -10.56 -22.44 13.76
N MET A 29 -10.24 -22.59 15.06
CA MET A 29 -9.85 -23.88 15.65
C MET A 29 -10.99 -24.91 15.68
N THR A 30 -12.25 -24.48 15.69
CA THR A 30 -13.40 -25.40 15.67
C THR A 30 -13.83 -25.82 14.27
N ILE A 31 -13.57 -25.01 13.24
CA ILE A 31 -13.89 -25.34 11.83
C ILE A 31 -12.91 -26.40 11.29
N THR A 32 -11.65 -26.40 11.74
CA THR A 32 -10.63 -27.36 11.29
C THR A 32 -10.88 -28.78 11.79
N ALA A 33 -11.57 -28.97 12.90
CA ALA A 33 -11.88 -30.31 13.46
C ALA A 33 -12.93 -31.12 12.68
N HIS A 34 -13.62 -30.53 11.68
CA HIS A 34 -14.68 -31.19 10.91
C HIS A 34 -14.40 -31.31 9.40
N ALA A 35 -13.21 -30.90 8.92
CA ALA A 35 -12.88 -30.87 7.48
C ALA A 35 -11.98 -32.05 7.01
N GLU A 36 -11.76 -33.05 7.83
CA GLU A 36 -10.87 -34.20 7.48
C GLU A 36 -11.51 -35.31 6.63
N SER A 37 -12.52 -35.05 5.85
CA SER A 37 -12.98 -36.07 4.90
C SER A 37 -13.47 -35.49 3.58
N GLY A 38 -12.59 -35.46 2.60
CA GLY A 38 -12.96 -35.57 1.17
C GLY A 38 -13.27 -34.28 0.44
N SER A 39 -12.27 -33.52 -0.03
CA SER A 39 -12.39 -32.72 -1.25
C SER A 39 -11.08 -32.03 -1.73
N GLU A 40 -9.96 -32.73 -1.75
CA GLU A 40 -8.70 -32.15 -2.27
C GLU A 40 -8.76 -31.74 -3.76
N GLY A 41 -9.65 -32.32 -4.55
CA GLY A 41 -9.75 -32.07 -5.99
C GLY A 41 -10.62 -30.88 -6.43
N THR A 42 -11.50 -30.33 -5.58
CA THR A 42 -12.48 -29.30 -5.98
C THR A 42 -12.04 -27.89 -5.61
N ALA A 43 -11.28 -27.71 -4.56
CA ALA A 43 -10.85 -26.43 -4.04
C ALA A 43 -9.69 -25.84 -4.87
N GLU A 44 -8.67 -26.63 -5.21
CA GLU A 44 -7.62 -26.25 -6.19
C GLU A 44 -8.22 -25.83 -7.54
N GLY A 45 -9.35 -26.43 -7.92
CA GLY A 45 -10.11 -26.06 -9.12
C GLY A 45 -10.74 -24.67 -9.06
N ILE A 46 -11.21 -24.23 -7.88
CA ILE A 46 -11.86 -22.92 -7.71
C ILE A 46 -10.83 -21.79 -7.84
N ASP A 47 -9.72 -21.87 -7.13
CA ASP A 47 -8.65 -20.86 -7.16
C ASP A 47 -8.05 -20.75 -8.57
N LYS A 48 -7.84 -21.88 -9.27
CA LYS A 48 -7.37 -21.89 -10.66
C LYS A 48 -8.36 -21.23 -11.62
N ASN A 49 -9.66 -21.48 -11.47
CA ASN A 49 -10.69 -20.86 -12.31
C ASN A 49 -10.79 -19.35 -12.07
N ILE A 50 -10.73 -18.91 -10.81
CA ILE A 50 -10.72 -17.48 -10.45
C ILE A 50 -9.50 -16.80 -11.07
N ASN A 51 -8.33 -17.38 -10.95
CA ASN A 51 -7.10 -16.82 -11.51
C ASN A 51 -7.14 -16.74 -13.04
N SER A 52 -7.59 -17.78 -13.73
CA SER A 52 -7.74 -17.77 -15.19
C SER A 52 -8.70 -16.70 -15.71
N PHE A 53 -9.73 -16.35 -14.93
CA PHE A 53 -10.66 -15.26 -15.25
C PHE A 53 -10.05 -13.88 -15.01
N LEU A 54 -9.28 -13.69 -13.93
CA LEU A 54 -8.74 -12.39 -13.55
C LEU A 54 -7.51 -11.98 -14.38
N THR A 55 -6.64 -12.91 -14.76
CA THR A 55 -5.38 -12.62 -15.46
C THR A 55 -5.58 -11.81 -16.75
N PRO A 56 -6.47 -12.16 -17.69
CA PRO A 56 -6.67 -11.37 -18.91
C PRO A 56 -7.14 -9.93 -18.64
N ILE A 57 -7.97 -9.76 -17.59
CA ILE A 57 -8.51 -8.45 -17.21
C ILE A 57 -7.39 -7.58 -16.62
N SER A 58 -6.57 -8.15 -15.74
CA SER A 58 -5.45 -7.46 -15.10
C SER A 58 -4.40 -7.03 -16.13
N ASP A 59 -4.06 -7.88 -17.08
CA ASP A 59 -3.09 -7.61 -18.13
C ASP A 59 -3.55 -6.50 -19.08
N TRP A 60 -4.83 -6.55 -19.48
CA TRP A 60 -5.42 -5.52 -20.33
C TRP A 60 -5.43 -4.15 -19.62
N ALA A 61 -5.87 -4.11 -18.37
CA ALA A 61 -5.89 -2.89 -17.59
C ALA A 61 -4.46 -2.33 -17.37
N GLY A 62 -3.50 -3.21 -17.08
CA GLY A 62 -2.09 -2.86 -16.91
C GLY A 62 -1.49 -2.23 -18.18
N LYS A 63 -1.74 -2.80 -19.36
CA LYS A 63 -1.24 -2.26 -20.65
C LYS A 63 -1.73 -0.84 -20.93
N ILE A 64 -2.95 -0.49 -20.53
CA ILE A 64 -3.50 0.85 -20.74
C ILE A 64 -2.89 1.85 -19.75
N VAL A 65 -2.90 1.52 -18.46
CA VAL A 65 -2.53 2.47 -17.40
C VAL A 65 -1.02 2.70 -17.36
N PHE A 66 -0.25 1.64 -17.56
CA PHE A 66 1.21 1.71 -17.59
C PHE A 66 1.78 1.87 -19.00
N TYR A 67 1.09 2.67 -19.85
CA TYR A 67 1.56 2.94 -21.21
C TYR A 67 3.04 3.37 -21.19
N PRO A 68 3.92 2.63 -21.89
CA PRO A 68 5.35 2.84 -21.81
C PRO A 68 5.81 4.00 -22.66
N VAL A 69 6.72 4.81 -22.12
CA VAL A 69 7.49 5.83 -22.82
C VAL A 69 8.94 5.38 -22.85
N PRO A 70 9.57 5.24 -24.02
CA PRO A 70 10.96 4.83 -24.10
C PRO A 70 11.89 5.97 -23.62
N ILE A 71 12.62 5.73 -22.52
CA ILE A 71 13.60 6.65 -21.95
C ILE A 71 14.89 5.89 -21.72
N ALA A 72 15.98 6.31 -22.35
CA ALA A 72 17.31 5.68 -22.21
C ALA A 72 17.29 4.14 -22.40
N GLY A 73 16.51 3.64 -23.33
CA GLY A 73 16.39 2.21 -23.62
C GLY A 73 15.48 1.42 -22.69
N GLN A 74 14.83 2.09 -21.73
CA GLN A 74 13.87 1.47 -20.81
C GLN A 74 12.45 1.99 -21.05
N ASN A 75 11.47 1.11 -20.80
CA ASN A 75 10.05 1.44 -20.90
C ASN A 75 9.52 2.02 -19.58
N VAL A 76 9.48 3.35 -19.49
CA VAL A 76 9.02 4.05 -18.28
C VAL A 76 7.51 4.33 -18.39
N PRO A 77 6.67 3.83 -17.45
CA PRO A 77 5.24 4.12 -17.45
C PRO A 77 4.97 5.63 -17.31
N ILE A 78 4.19 6.21 -18.24
CA ILE A 78 3.88 7.64 -18.25
C ILE A 78 3.26 8.12 -16.93
N VAL A 79 2.44 7.30 -16.30
CA VAL A 79 1.78 7.61 -15.03
C VAL A 79 2.79 7.86 -13.89
N LEU A 80 3.91 7.15 -13.88
CA LEU A 80 4.97 7.34 -12.88
C LEU A 80 5.77 8.62 -13.14
N ILE A 81 5.99 8.96 -14.41
CA ILE A 81 6.61 10.24 -14.79
C ILE A 81 5.75 11.41 -14.30
N LEU A 82 4.43 11.32 -14.52
CA LEU A 82 3.48 12.34 -14.07
C LEU A 82 3.46 12.46 -12.55
N LEU A 83 3.45 11.35 -11.83
CA LEU A 83 3.46 11.34 -10.36
C LEU A 83 4.73 11.95 -9.79
N ALA A 84 5.89 11.44 -10.19
CA ALA A 84 7.18 11.92 -9.68
C ALA A 84 7.42 13.39 -10.08
N GLY A 85 7.15 13.73 -11.33
CA GLY A 85 7.28 15.12 -11.82
C GLY A 85 6.35 16.08 -11.06
N THR A 86 5.10 15.68 -10.79
CA THR A 86 4.16 16.50 -10.02
C THR A 86 4.61 16.67 -8.57
N ALA A 87 5.06 15.61 -7.92
CA ALA A 87 5.49 15.66 -6.53
C ALA A 87 6.71 16.58 -6.36
N ILE A 88 7.68 16.51 -7.25
CA ILE A 88 8.83 17.42 -7.32
C ILE A 88 8.38 18.85 -7.59
N PHE A 89 7.57 19.05 -8.64
CA PHE A 89 7.07 20.38 -9.01
C PHE A 89 6.33 21.06 -7.86
N LEU A 90 5.37 20.38 -7.22
CA LEU A 90 4.59 20.94 -6.13
C LEU A 90 5.47 21.26 -4.91
N THR A 91 6.45 20.41 -4.60
CA THR A 91 7.37 20.65 -3.50
C THR A 91 8.21 21.93 -3.74
N LEU A 92 8.70 22.13 -4.95
CA LEU A 92 9.41 23.36 -5.34
C LEU A 92 8.46 24.57 -5.36
N TYR A 93 7.28 24.43 -5.97
CA TYR A 93 6.28 25.50 -6.07
C TYR A 93 5.82 26.01 -4.69
N PHE A 94 5.58 25.13 -3.72
CA PHE A 94 5.24 25.50 -2.36
C PHE A 94 6.47 25.69 -1.44
N LYS A 95 7.68 25.76 -2.03
CA LYS A 95 8.93 26.07 -1.33
C LYS A 95 9.20 25.15 -0.15
N PHE A 96 9.14 23.83 -0.39
CA PHE A 96 9.38 22.79 0.61
C PHE A 96 8.45 22.91 1.84
N ILE A 97 7.14 23.08 1.59
CA ILE A 97 6.13 23.18 2.66
C ILE A 97 6.13 21.94 3.57
N ASN A 98 6.45 20.78 3.01
CA ASN A 98 6.58 19.52 3.75
C ASN A 98 7.59 19.60 4.90
N VAL A 99 8.71 20.31 4.73
CA VAL A 99 9.73 20.52 5.76
C VAL A 99 9.37 21.71 6.63
N ARG A 100 9.09 22.88 6.01
CA ARG A 100 8.89 24.15 6.70
C ARG A 100 7.65 24.20 7.57
N SER A 101 6.61 23.45 7.25
CA SER A 101 5.34 23.45 7.97
C SER A 101 5.11 22.18 8.79
N PHE A 102 6.11 21.32 8.94
CA PHE A 102 5.98 20.05 9.68
C PHE A 102 5.55 20.27 11.15
N GLY A 103 6.15 21.26 11.83
CA GLY A 103 5.75 21.63 13.19
C GLY A 103 4.31 22.17 13.28
N THR A 104 3.85 22.92 12.26
CA THR A 104 2.46 23.39 12.17
C THR A 104 1.50 22.22 11.97
N ALA A 105 1.87 21.24 11.13
CA ALA A 105 1.10 20.02 10.92
C ALA A 105 0.85 19.26 12.25
N LEU A 106 1.90 19.05 13.06
CA LEU A 106 1.79 18.39 14.36
C LEU A 106 0.89 19.16 15.35
N LYS A 107 0.95 20.49 15.34
CA LYS A 107 0.06 21.33 16.16
C LYS A 107 -1.39 21.25 15.69
N THR A 108 -1.61 21.18 14.37
CA THR A 108 -2.94 21.08 13.76
C THR A 108 -3.61 19.75 14.12
N VAL A 109 -2.89 18.63 14.07
CA VAL A 109 -3.41 17.32 14.50
C VAL A 109 -3.94 17.35 15.93
N LYS A 110 -3.28 18.12 16.81
CA LYS A 110 -3.70 18.33 18.22
C LYS A 110 -4.91 19.27 18.37
N GLY A 111 -5.46 19.79 17.26
CA GLY A 111 -6.63 20.68 17.26
C GLY A 111 -6.35 22.14 17.61
N ARG A 112 -5.07 22.58 17.65
CA ARG A 112 -4.70 23.93 18.13
C ARG A 112 -5.32 25.08 17.34
N TYR A 113 -5.63 24.86 16.06
CA TYR A 113 -6.13 25.89 15.13
C TYR A 113 -7.57 25.65 14.69
N THR A 114 -8.34 24.86 15.45
CA THR A 114 -9.70 24.47 15.09
C THR A 114 -10.68 24.99 16.13
N SER A 115 -11.75 25.65 15.69
CA SER A 115 -12.82 26.08 16.58
C SER A 115 -13.69 24.89 17.03
N ALA A 116 -14.29 24.98 18.22
CA ALA A 116 -15.13 23.91 18.76
C ALA A 116 -16.36 23.62 17.87
N ASP A 117 -16.90 24.68 17.23
CA ASP A 117 -18.12 24.65 16.42
C ASP A 117 -17.84 24.47 14.92
N ALA A 118 -16.59 24.18 14.54
CA ALA A 118 -16.21 24.00 13.14
C ALA A 118 -17.04 22.88 12.45
N PRO A 119 -17.48 23.09 11.21
CA PRO A 119 -18.29 22.12 10.47
C PRO A 119 -17.48 20.87 10.14
N GLY A 120 -18.10 19.69 10.26
CA GLY A 120 -17.49 18.38 9.98
C GLY A 120 -17.94 17.31 10.97
N GLN A 121 -17.45 16.09 10.79
CA GLN A 121 -17.89 14.92 11.55
C GLN A 121 -16.85 14.36 12.52
N ILE A 122 -15.56 14.49 12.19
CA ILE A 122 -14.44 13.84 12.92
C ILE A 122 -13.33 14.86 13.20
N THR A 123 -12.47 14.56 14.17
CA THR A 123 -11.29 15.40 14.50
C THR A 123 -10.16 15.22 13.48
N HIS A 124 -9.19 16.13 13.46
CA HIS A 124 -7.97 16.01 12.66
C HIS A 124 -7.22 14.70 12.90
N PHE A 125 -7.06 14.31 14.17
CA PHE A 125 -6.44 13.03 14.51
C PHE A 125 -7.22 11.83 13.97
N GLN A 126 -8.54 11.85 14.05
CA GLN A 126 -9.40 10.80 13.50
C GLN A 126 -9.35 10.75 11.97
N ALA A 127 -9.29 11.92 11.30
CA ALA A 127 -9.16 11.99 9.84
C ALA A 127 -7.81 11.42 9.39
N LEU A 128 -6.72 11.85 10.04
CA LEU A 128 -5.38 11.29 9.79
C LEU A 128 -5.33 9.78 10.05
N SER A 129 -5.93 9.31 11.16
CA SER A 129 -5.96 7.88 11.48
C SER A 129 -6.77 7.08 10.45
N ALA A 130 -7.88 7.63 9.95
CA ALA A 130 -8.68 6.98 8.92
C ALA A 130 -7.93 6.92 7.57
N ALA A 131 -7.19 7.97 7.21
CA ALA A 131 -6.35 8.02 6.02
C ALA A 131 -5.13 7.09 6.16
N LEU A 132 -4.41 7.14 7.29
CA LEU A 132 -3.32 6.20 7.58
C LEU A 132 -3.79 4.74 7.62
N SER A 133 -5.03 4.48 8.02
CA SER A 133 -5.60 3.13 7.95
C SER A 133 -5.76 2.62 6.52
N ALA A 134 -5.99 3.51 5.55
CA ALA A 134 -6.03 3.13 4.15
C ALA A 134 -4.64 2.89 3.57
N THR A 135 -3.67 3.72 3.95
CA THR A 135 -2.31 3.73 3.39
C THR A 135 -1.36 2.78 4.13
N VAL A 136 -1.32 2.83 5.48
CA VAL A 136 -0.48 1.93 6.29
C VAL A 136 -1.12 0.55 6.35
N GLY A 137 -0.79 -0.27 5.38
CA GLY A 137 -1.32 -1.61 5.16
C GLY A 137 -0.22 -2.56 4.69
N LEU A 138 -0.60 -3.55 3.91
CA LEU A 138 0.38 -4.49 3.35
C LEU A 138 1.26 -3.87 2.26
N GLY A 139 0.94 -2.67 1.76
CA GLY A 139 1.83 -1.86 0.94
C GLY A 139 3.17 -1.56 1.62
N ASN A 140 3.16 -1.31 2.93
CA ASN A 140 4.35 -0.99 3.73
C ASN A 140 5.20 -2.21 4.09
N ILE A 141 4.65 -3.40 3.99
CA ILE A 141 5.31 -4.66 4.38
C ILE A 141 5.61 -5.48 3.12
N ALA A 142 4.58 -6.02 2.47
CA ALA A 142 4.71 -6.80 1.25
C ALA A 142 5.11 -5.95 0.04
N GLY A 143 4.57 -4.72 -0.10
CA GLY A 143 4.92 -3.81 -1.19
C GLY A 143 6.38 -3.37 -1.18
N VAL A 144 6.98 -3.16 0.01
CA VAL A 144 8.43 -2.90 0.16
C VAL A 144 9.25 -4.10 -0.24
N ALA A 145 8.83 -5.30 0.18
CA ALA A 145 9.48 -6.54 -0.21
C ALA A 145 9.42 -6.76 -1.73
N VAL A 146 8.28 -6.45 -2.38
CA VAL A 146 8.16 -6.44 -3.86
C VAL A 146 9.13 -5.43 -4.48
N ALA A 147 9.24 -4.21 -3.92
CA ALA A 147 10.19 -3.21 -4.44
C ALA A 147 11.63 -3.70 -4.40
N ILE A 148 12.04 -4.30 -3.28
CA ILE A 148 13.40 -4.84 -3.10
C ILE A 148 13.61 -6.09 -3.97
N GLY A 149 12.62 -6.98 -4.05
CA GLY A 149 12.72 -8.20 -4.87
C GLY A 149 12.87 -7.91 -6.36
N LEU A 150 12.15 -6.90 -6.90
CA LEU A 150 12.16 -6.55 -8.33
C LEU A 150 13.18 -5.48 -8.70
N GLY A 151 13.49 -4.56 -7.78
CA GLY A 151 14.36 -3.42 -8.04
C GLY A 151 15.64 -3.40 -7.20
N GLY A 152 15.87 -4.43 -6.38
CA GLY A 152 16.98 -4.45 -5.44
C GLY A 152 16.83 -3.44 -4.29
N PRO A 153 17.77 -3.42 -3.33
CA PRO A 153 17.76 -2.52 -2.18
C PRO A 153 17.72 -1.03 -2.53
N GLY A 154 18.24 -0.64 -3.69
CA GLY A 154 18.24 0.74 -4.19
C GLY A 154 16.85 1.32 -4.41
N ALA A 155 15.82 0.48 -4.65
CA ALA A 155 14.44 0.90 -4.75
C ALA A 155 13.96 1.64 -3.48
N THR A 156 14.50 1.28 -2.32
CA THR A 156 14.22 1.95 -1.02
C THR A 156 14.57 3.42 -1.04
N PHE A 157 15.70 3.80 -1.64
CA PHE A 157 16.09 5.21 -1.78
C PHE A 157 15.02 6.02 -2.53
N TRP A 158 14.57 5.49 -3.67
CA TRP A 158 13.55 6.16 -4.49
C TRP A 158 12.17 6.17 -3.82
N MET A 159 11.86 5.14 -3.02
CA MET A 159 10.65 5.14 -2.19
C MET A 159 10.68 6.27 -1.17
N ILE A 160 11.76 6.42 -0.41
CA ILE A 160 11.91 7.48 0.61
C ILE A 160 11.79 8.85 -0.04
N LEU A 161 12.48 9.05 -1.15
CA LEU A 161 12.48 10.31 -1.88
C LEU A 161 11.08 10.67 -2.39
N MET A 162 10.37 9.68 -2.94
CA MET A 162 8.99 9.86 -3.41
C MET A 162 8.02 10.08 -2.24
N GLY A 163 8.25 9.47 -1.09
CA GLY A 163 7.51 9.73 0.14
C GLY A 163 7.65 11.19 0.59
N LEU A 164 8.87 11.72 0.63
CA LEU A 164 9.15 13.11 1.00
C LEU A 164 8.50 14.13 0.05
N PHE A 165 8.58 13.91 -1.25
CA PHE A 165 7.94 14.80 -2.23
C PHE A 165 6.42 14.63 -2.25
N GLY A 166 5.92 13.41 -2.07
CA GLY A 166 4.50 13.08 -2.00
C GLY A 166 3.75 13.80 -0.88
N MET A 167 4.43 14.17 0.21
CA MET A 167 3.85 14.96 1.30
C MET A 167 3.17 16.24 0.77
N THR A 168 3.83 16.97 -0.13
CA THR A 168 3.28 18.20 -0.70
C THR A 168 2.09 17.93 -1.62
N THR A 169 2.10 16.82 -2.34
CA THR A 169 0.96 16.40 -3.16
C THR A 169 -0.27 16.14 -2.30
N LYS A 170 -0.12 15.37 -1.20
CA LYS A 170 -1.20 15.14 -0.22
C LYS A 170 -1.75 16.43 0.38
N PHE A 171 -0.86 17.38 0.72
CA PHE A 171 -1.29 18.72 1.15
C PHE A 171 -2.26 19.37 0.16
N CYS A 172 -1.90 19.33 -1.13
CA CYS A 172 -2.72 19.94 -2.18
C CYS A 172 -4.08 19.24 -2.31
N GLU A 173 -4.07 17.92 -2.38
CA GLU A 173 -5.27 17.09 -2.54
C GLU A 173 -6.25 17.28 -1.39
N CYS A 174 -5.78 17.18 -0.14
CA CYS A 174 -6.64 17.26 1.04
C CYS A 174 -7.14 18.68 1.29
N THR A 175 -6.36 19.72 0.94
CA THR A 175 -6.84 21.10 0.92
C THR A 175 -8.03 21.25 -0.02
N LEU A 176 -7.95 20.71 -1.24
CA LEU A 176 -9.06 20.74 -2.21
C LEU A 176 -10.24 19.88 -1.74
N GLY A 177 -9.98 18.71 -1.16
CA GLY A 177 -11.00 17.82 -0.63
C GLY A 177 -11.90 18.49 0.42
N VAL A 178 -11.31 19.25 1.35
CA VAL A 178 -12.06 20.01 2.34
C VAL A 178 -12.72 21.25 1.73
N LYS A 179 -12.03 21.96 0.82
CA LYS A 179 -12.58 23.18 0.16
C LYS A 179 -13.87 22.91 -0.60
N TYR A 180 -13.94 21.79 -1.30
CA TYR A 180 -15.06 21.46 -2.20
C TYR A 180 -15.97 20.36 -1.64
N ARG A 181 -15.86 20.03 -0.35
CA ARG A 181 -16.78 19.08 0.30
C ARG A 181 -18.20 19.61 0.34
N LYS A 182 -19.16 18.70 0.36
CA LYS A 182 -20.58 19.01 0.58
C LYS A 182 -21.00 18.47 1.94
N ILE A 183 -21.74 19.27 2.68
CA ILE A 183 -22.38 18.84 3.94
C ILE A 183 -23.87 18.81 3.66
N ASP A 184 -24.50 17.67 3.86
CA ASP A 184 -25.94 17.50 3.65
C ASP A 184 -26.77 18.04 4.82
N SER A 185 -28.09 18.00 4.69
CA SER A 185 -29.03 18.48 5.73
C SER A 185 -28.98 17.67 7.02
N GLU A 186 -28.40 16.46 6.99
CA GLU A 186 -28.20 15.61 8.17
C GLU A 186 -26.81 15.83 8.81
N GLY A 187 -26.02 16.76 8.29
CA GLY A 187 -24.65 17.05 8.74
C GLY A 187 -23.61 16.03 8.28
N LYS A 188 -23.95 15.12 7.35
CA LYS A 188 -23.00 14.17 6.77
C LYS A 188 -22.15 14.87 5.73
N VAL A 189 -20.85 14.55 5.76
CA VAL A 189 -19.88 15.13 4.83
C VAL A 189 -19.65 14.17 3.66
N HIS A 190 -19.70 14.74 2.46
CA HIS A 190 -19.38 14.09 1.19
C HIS A 190 -18.22 14.85 0.52
N GLY A 191 -17.11 14.18 0.28
CA GLY A 191 -15.92 14.81 -0.29
C GLY A 191 -15.05 13.82 -1.06
N GLY A 192 -13.91 14.32 -1.52
CA GLY A 192 -12.96 13.58 -2.33
C GLY A 192 -12.70 14.25 -3.68
N ALA A 193 -11.83 13.64 -4.49
CA ALA A 193 -11.42 14.22 -5.77
C ALA A 193 -12.59 14.46 -6.73
N MET A 194 -13.58 13.57 -6.76
CA MET A 194 -14.76 13.73 -7.59
C MET A 194 -15.54 15.03 -7.30
N TYR A 195 -15.50 15.54 -6.08
CA TYR A 195 -16.20 16.79 -5.73
C TYR A 195 -15.42 18.03 -6.17
N TYR A 196 -14.10 18.10 -5.94
CA TYR A 196 -13.32 19.25 -6.40
C TYR A 196 -13.12 19.26 -7.93
N LEU A 197 -13.07 18.08 -8.58
CA LEU A 197 -13.08 18.00 -10.04
C LEU A 197 -14.37 18.60 -10.60
N ARG A 198 -15.53 18.15 -10.09
CA ARG A 198 -16.81 18.64 -10.58
C ARG A 198 -17.04 20.12 -10.30
N GLN A 199 -16.90 20.54 -9.04
CA GLN A 199 -17.22 21.92 -8.64
C GLN A 199 -16.14 22.90 -9.05
N GLY A 200 -14.86 22.58 -8.82
CA GLY A 200 -13.75 23.48 -9.14
C GLY A 200 -13.61 23.80 -10.62
N PHE A 201 -13.94 22.83 -11.49
CA PHE A 201 -14.00 23.09 -12.94
C PHE A 201 -15.26 23.89 -13.32
N SER A 202 -16.40 23.62 -12.70
CA SER A 202 -17.63 24.39 -12.91
C SER A 202 -17.45 25.85 -12.53
N ASP A 203 -16.82 26.15 -11.39
CA ASP A 203 -16.53 27.50 -10.92
C ASP A 203 -15.64 28.33 -11.90
N ARG A 204 -14.96 27.63 -12.81
CA ARG A 204 -14.06 28.22 -13.80
C ARG A 204 -14.59 28.12 -15.24
N GLY A 205 -15.86 27.77 -15.42
CA GLY A 205 -16.53 27.74 -16.72
C GLY A 205 -16.37 26.45 -17.52
N PHE A 206 -15.85 25.36 -16.91
CA PHE A 206 -15.64 24.05 -17.56
C PHE A 206 -16.48 22.91 -16.92
N PRO A 207 -17.81 23.04 -16.76
CA PRO A 207 -18.63 22.08 -16.01
C PRO A 207 -18.63 20.68 -16.64
N THR A 208 -18.59 20.58 -17.97
CA THR A 208 -18.64 19.29 -18.69
C THR A 208 -17.33 18.51 -18.47
N ILE A 209 -16.18 19.17 -18.60
CA ILE A 209 -14.87 18.54 -18.37
C ILE A 209 -14.77 18.05 -16.92
N GLY A 210 -15.16 18.92 -15.96
CA GLY A 210 -15.17 18.57 -14.55
C GLY A 210 -16.07 17.36 -14.25
N LYS A 211 -17.24 17.26 -14.90
CA LYS A 211 -18.14 16.12 -14.75
C LYS A 211 -17.53 14.82 -15.29
N ILE A 212 -16.91 14.86 -16.47
CA ILE A 212 -16.27 13.69 -17.10
C ILE A 212 -15.11 13.18 -16.20
N LEU A 213 -14.21 14.07 -15.78
CA LEU A 213 -13.09 13.73 -14.91
C LEU A 213 -13.55 13.16 -13.57
N ALA A 214 -14.60 13.75 -12.98
CA ALA A 214 -15.13 13.32 -11.69
C ALA A 214 -15.80 11.93 -11.76
N VAL A 215 -16.55 11.65 -12.84
CA VAL A 215 -17.17 10.33 -13.05
C VAL A 215 -16.09 9.27 -13.31
N PHE A 216 -15.10 9.58 -14.15
CA PHE A 216 -14.00 8.68 -14.41
C PHE A 216 -13.22 8.36 -13.11
N PHE A 217 -12.88 9.40 -12.33
CA PHE A 217 -12.25 9.22 -11.02
C PHE A 217 -13.08 8.32 -10.09
N ALA A 218 -14.38 8.56 -9.99
CA ALA A 218 -15.26 7.77 -9.13
C ALA A 218 -15.30 6.29 -9.53
N LEU A 219 -15.35 5.99 -10.83
CA LEU A 219 -15.31 4.61 -11.32
C LEU A 219 -13.97 3.93 -10.98
N MET A 220 -12.85 4.63 -11.22
CA MET A 220 -11.52 4.11 -10.88
C MET A 220 -11.33 3.95 -9.37
N CYS A 221 -11.91 4.84 -8.55
CA CYS A 221 -11.88 4.73 -7.10
C CYS A 221 -12.62 3.47 -6.58
N ILE A 222 -13.73 3.09 -7.20
CA ILE A 222 -14.42 1.82 -6.90
C ILE A 222 -13.51 0.64 -7.28
N GLY A 223 -12.87 0.67 -8.45
CA GLY A 223 -11.90 -0.34 -8.86
C GLY A 223 -10.69 -0.43 -7.93
N GLY A 224 -10.12 0.71 -7.51
CA GLY A 224 -9.05 0.78 -6.53
C GLY A 224 -9.45 0.22 -5.17
N ALA A 225 -10.70 0.47 -4.73
CA ALA A 225 -11.22 -0.10 -3.50
C ALA A 225 -11.32 -1.63 -3.58
N PHE A 226 -11.70 -2.19 -4.72
CA PHE A 226 -11.72 -3.64 -4.93
C PHE A 226 -10.32 -4.25 -5.05
N GLY A 227 -9.42 -3.63 -5.82
CA GLY A 227 -8.06 -4.13 -6.05
C GLY A 227 -7.15 -3.90 -4.83
N ALA A 228 -6.58 -2.70 -4.73
CA ALA A 228 -5.57 -2.36 -3.72
C ALA A 228 -6.12 -2.35 -2.30
N GLY A 229 -7.34 -1.84 -2.14
CA GLY A 229 -8.00 -1.73 -0.84
C GLY A 229 -8.61 -3.03 -0.31
N ASN A 230 -8.70 -4.09 -1.14
CA ASN A 230 -9.33 -5.35 -0.76
C ASN A 230 -8.50 -6.56 -1.23
N MET A 231 -8.48 -6.88 -2.53
CA MET A 231 -7.88 -8.11 -3.05
C MET A 231 -6.42 -8.27 -2.64
N PHE A 232 -5.60 -7.22 -2.79
CA PHE A 232 -4.19 -7.24 -2.40
C PHE A 232 -4.01 -7.49 -0.89
N GLN A 233 -4.85 -6.87 -0.07
CA GLN A 233 -4.79 -7.03 1.38
C GLN A 233 -5.12 -8.47 1.79
N VAL A 234 -6.18 -9.04 1.23
CA VAL A 234 -6.59 -10.43 1.51
C VAL A 234 -5.54 -11.41 1.02
N ASN A 235 -5.04 -11.25 -0.21
CA ASN A 235 -4.04 -12.12 -0.83
C ASN A 235 -2.78 -12.26 0.04
N GLN A 236 -2.19 -11.12 0.41
CA GLN A 236 -0.95 -11.12 1.18
C GLN A 236 -1.16 -11.53 2.65
N ALA A 237 -2.34 -11.23 3.22
CA ALA A 237 -2.67 -11.69 4.56
C ALA A 237 -2.89 -13.21 4.58
N HIS A 238 -3.52 -13.78 3.56
CA HIS A 238 -3.67 -15.22 3.40
C HIS A 238 -2.32 -15.92 3.28
N ASP A 239 -1.43 -15.45 2.38
CA ASP A 239 -0.10 -16.04 2.19
C ASP A 239 0.69 -16.10 3.51
N GLN A 240 0.72 -15.00 4.28
CA GLN A 240 1.37 -15.00 5.60
C GLN A 240 0.71 -15.95 6.59
N PHE A 241 -0.62 -16.01 6.60
CA PHE A 241 -1.38 -16.78 7.58
C PHE A 241 -1.28 -18.27 7.31
N ALA A 242 -1.48 -18.71 6.06
CA ALA A 242 -1.42 -20.10 5.64
C ALA A 242 -0.02 -20.70 5.92
N ARG A 243 1.05 -19.98 5.57
CA ARG A 243 2.44 -20.42 5.80
C ARG A 243 2.83 -20.43 7.29
N THR A 244 2.16 -19.62 8.13
CA THR A 244 2.52 -19.51 9.55
C THR A 244 1.81 -20.56 10.40
N PHE A 245 0.54 -20.83 10.11
CA PHE A 245 -0.32 -21.68 10.96
C PHE A 245 -0.68 -23.03 10.33
N ASP A 246 -0.28 -23.28 9.09
CA ASP A 246 -0.60 -24.49 8.32
C ASP A 246 -2.11 -24.81 8.31
N ILE A 247 -2.93 -23.76 8.23
CA ILE A 247 -4.40 -23.83 8.18
C ILE A 247 -4.95 -22.86 7.15
N LEU A 248 -6.17 -23.11 6.67
CA LEU A 248 -6.83 -22.31 5.63
C LEU A 248 -5.97 -22.19 4.37
N HIS A 249 -5.50 -23.34 3.88
CA HIS A 249 -4.70 -23.42 2.65
C HIS A 249 -5.42 -22.82 1.44
N GLU A 250 -6.75 -22.88 1.45
CA GLU A 250 -7.59 -22.33 0.39
C GLU A 250 -7.83 -20.83 0.60
N GLY A 251 -7.33 -20.02 -0.31
CA GLY A 251 -7.41 -18.56 -0.23
C GLY A 251 -8.83 -18.02 -0.17
N TRP A 252 -9.79 -18.67 -0.86
CA TRP A 252 -11.19 -18.25 -0.84
C TRP A 252 -11.83 -18.36 0.56
N GLN A 253 -11.45 -19.35 1.36
CA GLN A 253 -11.98 -19.52 2.74
C GLN A 253 -11.52 -18.37 3.64
N PHE A 254 -10.23 -18.04 3.58
CA PHE A 254 -9.67 -16.90 4.30
C PHE A 254 -10.35 -15.59 3.88
N GLY A 255 -10.52 -15.39 2.55
CA GLY A 255 -11.20 -14.22 2.00
C GLY A 255 -12.66 -14.11 2.46
N LEU A 256 -13.37 -15.23 2.60
CA LEU A 256 -14.74 -15.26 3.11
C LEU A 256 -14.81 -14.80 4.58
N VAL A 257 -13.95 -15.34 5.42
CA VAL A 257 -13.89 -14.98 6.86
C VAL A 257 -13.59 -13.49 7.01
N LEU A 258 -12.54 -13.01 6.32
CA LEU A 258 -12.14 -11.61 6.40
C LEU A 258 -13.21 -10.68 5.81
N GLY A 259 -13.85 -11.08 4.71
CA GLY A 259 -14.96 -10.34 4.08
C GLY A 259 -16.17 -10.17 5.02
N ILE A 260 -16.55 -11.21 5.76
CA ILE A 260 -17.62 -11.15 6.77
C ILE A 260 -17.23 -10.18 7.89
N MET A 261 -16.00 -10.26 8.41
CA MET A 261 -15.53 -9.37 9.49
C MET A 261 -15.54 -7.91 9.06
N VAL A 262 -15.06 -7.62 7.84
CA VAL A 262 -15.11 -6.28 7.26
C VAL A 262 -16.56 -5.83 7.10
N GLY A 263 -17.44 -6.69 6.61
CA GLY A 263 -18.88 -6.43 6.46
C GLY A 263 -19.53 -5.91 7.72
N LEU A 264 -19.22 -6.52 8.88
CA LEU A 264 -19.75 -6.11 10.19
C LEU A 264 -19.35 -4.67 10.58
N VAL A 265 -18.17 -4.21 10.16
CA VAL A 265 -17.68 -2.86 10.51
C VAL A 265 -18.16 -1.79 9.55
N ILE A 266 -18.21 -2.06 8.25
CA ILE A 266 -18.50 -1.04 7.24
C ILE A 266 -19.97 -0.55 7.25
N ILE A 267 -20.84 -1.23 7.99
CA ILE A 267 -22.25 -0.81 8.19
C ILE A 267 -22.30 0.55 8.91
N GLY A 268 -21.36 0.81 9.84
CA GLY A 268 -21.40 1.99 10.73
C GLY A 268 -20.93 3.31 10.12
N GLY A 269 -20.44 3.32 8.87
CA GLY A 269 -20.00 4.53 8.16
C GLY A 269 -18.72 5.17 8.73
N ILE A 270 -18.36 6.40 8.25
CA ILE A 270 -17.08 7.06 8.54
C ILE A 270 -16.85 7.31 10.03
N VAL A 271 -17.85 7.69 10.79
CA VAL A 271 -17.69 7.99 12.23
C VAL A 271 -17.31 6.75 13.02
N TRP A 272 -17.87 5.59 12.65
CA TRP A 272 -17.51 4.31 13.25
C TRP A 272 -16.13 3.85 12.80
N ILE A 273 -15.85 3.91 11.50
CA ILE A 273 -14.54 3.60 10.92
C ILE A 273 -13.46 4.45 11.60
N ALA A 274 -13.63 5.79 11.62
CA ALA A 274 -12.66 6.69 12.24
C ALA A 274 -12.42 6.41 13.73
N ARG A 275 -13.44 5.95 14.46
CA ARG A 275 -13.30 5.55 15.86
C ARG A 275 -12.48 4.26 16.01
N VAL A 276 -12.72 3.28 15.17
CA VAL A 276 -11.96 2.02 15.17
C VAL A 276 -10.51 2.29 14.78
N THR A 277 -10.29 3.01 13.68
CA THR A 277 -8.95 3.28 13.15
C THR A 277 -8.12 4.18 14.06
N SER A 278 -8.74 5.13 14.78
CA SER A 278 -8.02 6.00 15.72
C SER A 278 -7.38 5.26 16.91
N PHE A 279 -7.82 4.04 17.19
CA PHE A 279 -7.19 3.15 18.16
C PHE A 279 -6.28 2.12 17.48
N LEU A 280 -6.79 1.50 16.41
CA LEU A 280 -6.12 0.38 15.75
C LEU A 280 -4.81 0.81 15.07
N VAL A 281 -4.83 1.93 14.34
CA VAL A 281 -3.68 2.39 13.55
C VAL A 281 -2.47 2.77 14.42
N PRO A 282 -2.59 3.59 15.46
CA PRO A 282 -1.45 3.85 16.34
C PRO A 282 -0.88 2.58 16.98
N PHE A 283 -1.76 1.66 17.41
CA PHE A 283 -1.35 0.39 17.98
C PHE A 283 -0.56 -0.47 16.98
N MET A 284 -1.06 -0.63 15.75
CA MET A 284 -0.40 -1.41 14.69
C MET A 284 0.96 -0.80 14.34
N CYS A 285 1.00 0.52 14.05
CA CYS A 285 2.22 1.20 13.64
C CYS A 285 3.29 1.14 14.73
N VAL A 286 2.93 1.44 15.98
CA VAL A 286 3.88 1.44 17.10
C VAL A 286 4.41 0.02 17.35
N SER A 287 3.53 -0.99 17.37
CA SER A 287 3.93 -2.39 17.56
C SER A 287 4.89 -2.86 16.45
N TYR A 288 4.59 -2.53 15.19
CA TYR A 288 5.44 -2.87 14.06
C TYR A 288 6.80 -2.15 14.11
N ILE A 289 6.79 -0.85 14.41
CA ILE A 289 8.03 -0.06 14.55
C ILE A 289 8.90 -0.61 15.69
N ILE A 290 8.31 -0.95 16.84
CA ILE A 290 9.06 -1.57 17.95
C ILE A 290 9.68 -2.89 17.51
N ALA A 291 8.94 -3.74 16.83
CA ALA A 291 9.45 -5.01 16.34
C ALA A 291 10.62 -4.83 15.34
N ALA A 292 10.48 -3.90 14.40
CA ALA A 292 11.54 -3.56 13.46
C ALA A 292 12.76 -2.97 14.16
N LEU A 293 12.56 -2.09 15.15
CA LEU A 293 13.66 -1.51 15.95
C LEU A 293 14.43 -2.56 16.74
N VAL A 294 13.75 -3.57 17.30
CA VAL A 294 14.43 -4.67 18.00
C VAL A 294 15.43 -5.37 17.08
N ILE A 295 15.03 -5.65 15.84
CA ILE A 295 15.93 -6.29 14.84
C ILE A 295 17.05 -5.35 14.45
N ILE A 296 16.75 -4.08 14.14
CA ILE A 296 17.75 -3.09 13.70
C ILE A 296 18.78 -2.82 14.81
N ILE A 297 18.33 -2.66 16.06
CA ILE A 297 19.22 -2.44 17.20
C ILE A 297 20.06 -3.69 17.50
N GLY A 298 19.46 -4.87 17.40
CA GLY A 298 20.17 -6.14 17.57
C GLY A 298 21.26 -6.38 16.50
N ASN A 299 21.16 -5.69 15.35
CA ASN A 299 22.12 -5.77 14.24
C ASN A 299 22.68 -4.38 13.89
N ILE A 300 22.91 -3.53 14.89
CA ILE A 300 23.26 -2.12 14.70
C ILE A 300 24.57 -1.95 13.89
N GLU A 301 25.50 -2.89 14.00
CA GLU A 301 26.77 -2.90 13.27
C GLU A 301 26.55 -3.04 11.75
N ALA A 302 25.48 -3.71 11.31
CA ALA A 302 25.13 -3.87 9.90
C ALA A 302 24.43 -2.62 9.32
N LEU A 303 23.94 -1.71 10.16
CA LEU A 303 23.14 -0.56 9.73
C LEU A 303 23.89 0.39 8.75
N PRO A 304 25.16 0.79 8.98
CA PRO A 304 25.90 1.61 8.02
C PRO A 304 26.05 0.90 6.66
N GLY A 305 26.30 -0.41 6.67
CA GLY A 305 26.38 -1.25 5.46
C GLY A 305 25.05 -1.27 4.70
N ALA A 306 23.92 -1.40 5.40
CA ALA A 306 22.60 -1.37 4.80
C ALA A 306 22.32 -0.04 4.08
N PHE A 307 22.65 1.09 4.69
CA PHE A 307 22.52 2.41 4.03
C PHE A 307 23.44 2.52 2.81
N ALA A 308 24.68 2.02 2.91
CA ALA A 308 25.61 2.01 1.77
C ALA A 308 25.05 1.18 0.61
N ILE A 309 24.48 0.00 0.89
CA ILE A 309 23.84 -0.87 -0.10
C ILE A 309 22.63 -0.16 -0.75
N ILE A 310 21.78 0.50 0.02
CA ILE A 310 20.64 1.27 -0.48
C ILE A 310 21.12 2.38 -1.44
N ILE A 311 22.10 3.18 -1.02
CA ILE A 311 22.59 4.31 -1.83
C ILE A 311 23.32 3.79 -3.05
N LYS A 312 24.23 2.84 -2.90
CA LYS A 312 24.96 2.24 -4.03
C LYS A 312 23.98 1.61 -5.02
N GLY A 313 23.02 0.80 -4.55
CA GLY A 313 22.02 0.15 -5.40
C GLY A 313 21.08 1.12 -6.11
N ALA A 314 20.85 2.32 -5.58
CA ALA A 314 20.02 3.33 -6.22
C ALA A 314 20.67 3.98 -7.45
N PHE A 315 22.03 4.00 -7.53
CA PHE A 315 22.80 4.71 -8.54
C PHE A 315 23.82 3.84 -9.27
N SER A 316 23.90 2.54 -8.97
CA SER A 316 24.83 1.60 -9.61
C SER A 316 24.16 0.79 -10.72
N PRO A 317 24.83 0.59 -11.85
CA PRO A 317 24.34 -0.19 -12.98
C PRO A 317 24.26 -1.70 -12.74
N GLU A 318 25.00 -2.20 -11.77
CA GLU A 318 25.10 -3.64 -11.45
C GLU A 318 23.80 -4.22 -10.89
N ALA A 319 22.82 -3.35 -10.55
CA ALA A 319 21.61 -3.76 -9.85
C ALA A 319 20.59 -4.50 -10.74
N VAL A 320 20.62 -4.33 -12.06
CA VAL A 320 19.67 -4.98 -13.00
C VAL A 320 20.30 -4.98 -14.40
N GLY A 321 20.51 -6.11 -15.03
CA GLY A 321 21.22 -6.39 -16.29
C GLY A 321 20.99 -5.51 -17.54
N GLY A 322 20.96 -4.20 -17.43
CA GLY A 322 20.57 -3.28 -18.49
C GLY A 322 21.51 -2.09 -18.76
N GLY A 323 22.80 -2.18 -18.46
CA GLY A 323 23.73 -1.04 -18.64
C GLY A 323 23.50 0.10 -17.63
N THR A 324 24.46 1.05 -17.55
CA THR A 324 24.56 2.03 -16.44
C THR A 324 23.31 2.85 -16.17
N VAL A 325 22.66 3.41 -17.18
CA VAL A 325 21.49 4.31 -17.02
C VAL A 325 20.20 3.50 -16.98
N GLY A 326 20.12 2.40 -17.73
CA GLY A 326 18.94 1.54 -17.77
C GLY A 326 18.64 0.89 -16.41
N GLY A 327 19.66 0.39 -15.72
CA GLY A 327 19.52 -0.19 -14.40
C GLY A 327 18.98 0.79 -13.36
N ILE A 328 19.50 2.03 -13.32
CA ILE A 328 19.00 3.08 -12.42
C ILE A 328 17.51 3.36 -12.66
N ILE A 329 17.09 3.44 -13.92
CA ILE A 329 15.69 3.70 -14.29
C ILE A 329 14.78 2.58 -13.79
N VAL A 330 15.16 1.32 -13.94
CA VAL A 330 14.38 0.17 -13.47
C VAL A 330 14.21 0.20 -11.95
N VAL A 331 15.29 0.43 -11.21
CA VAL A 331 15.25 0.56 -9.75
C VAL A 331 14.36 1.73 -9.32
N MET A 332 14.48 2.88 -10.00
CA MET A 332 13.64 4.06 -9.75
C MET A 332 12.17 3.77 -10.02
N ILE A 333 11.83 3.09 -11.12
CA ILE A 333 10.44 2.70 -11.46
C ILE A 333 9.84 1.89 -10.31
N GLN A 334 10.54 0.88 -9.81
CA GLN A 334 10.03 0.04 -8.72
C GLN A 334 9.86 0.84 -7.43
N GLY A 335 10.83 1.68 -7.07
CA GLY A 335 10.74 2.52 -5.88
C GLY A 335 9.58 3.52 -5.95
N VAL A 336 9.43 4.25 -7.05
CA VAL A 336 8.35 5.23 -7.26
C VAL A 336 6.98 4.54 -7.29
N LYS A 337 6.87 3.41 -8.00
CA LYS A 337 5.63 2.65 -8.13
C LYS A 337 5.15 2.16 -6.76
N ARG A 338 6.02 1.54 -5.98
CA ARG A 338 5.66 1.00 -4.66
C ARG A 338 5.44 2.10 -3.61
N ALA A 339 6.17 3.21 -3.65
CA ALA A 339 5.91 4.37 -2.81
C ALA A 339 4.52 4.96 -3.08
N ALA A 340 4.17 5.21 -4.33
CA ALA A 340 2.87 5.76 -4.71
C ALA A 340 1.72 4.82 -4.39
N PHE A 341 1.92 3.50 -4.52
CA PHE A 341 0.96 2.49 -4.09
C PHE A 341 0.75 2.50 -2.57
N SER A 342 1.82 2.68 -1.79
CA SER A 342 1.77 2.67 -0.32
C SER A 342 1.14 3.95 0.23
N ASN A 343 1.72 5.13 -0.09
CA ASN A 343 1.28 6.39 0.50
C ASN A 343 0.14 7.10 -0.26
N GLU A 344 -0.24 6.60 -1.42
CA GLU A 344 -1.34 7.10 -2.25
C GLU A 344 -1.21 8.59 -2.66
N ALA A 345 -0.03 9.20 -2.57
CA ALA A 345 0.18 10.59 -2.94
C ALA A 345 0.06 10.78 -4.48
N GLY A 346 -0.83 11.64 -4.91
CA GLY A 346 -1.15 11.86 -6.32
C GLY A 346 -2.31 11.00 -6.84
N LEU A 347 -2.84 10.08 -6.03
CA LEU A 347 -3.99 9.26 -6.40
C LEU A 347 -5.33 9.97 -6.17
N GLY A 348 -5.41 10.91 -5.23
CA GLY A 348 -6.65 11.62 -4.90
C GLY A 348 -7.62 10.83 -4.00
N SER A 349 -7.20 9.73 -3.39
CA SER A 349 -7.98 8.89 -2.48
C SER A 349 -8.13 9.51 -1.09
N ALA A 350 -7.04 9.97 -0.49
CA ALA A 350 -7.00 10.54 0.86
C ALA A 350 -8.00 11.69 1.11
N PRO A 351 -8.24 12.62 0.16
CA PRO A 351 -9.27 13.65 0.31
C PRO A 351 -10.65 13.13 0.70
N ILE A 352 -10.95 11.86 0.46
CA ILE A 352 -12.25 11.26 0.79
C ILE A 352 -12.42 11.13 2.31
N ALA A 353 -11.39 10.67 3.03
CA ALA A 353 -11.41 10.61 4.49
C ALA A 353 -11.23 11.99 5.11
N HIS A 354 -10.24 12.75 4.63
CA HIS A 354 -9.88 14.07 5.14
C HIS A 354 -11.01 15.10 5.00
N ALA A 355 -11.88 14.97 3.99
CA ALA A 355 -13.02 15.86 3.84
C ALA A 355 -13.98 15.86 5.05
N ALA A 356 -14.05 14.77 5.81
CA ALA A 356 -14.94 14.64 6.95
C ALA A 356 -14.50 15.41 8.20
N VAL A 357 -13.31 16.01 8.19
CA VAL A 357 -12.72 16.72 9.34
C VAL A 357 -13.53 17.93 9.78
N LYS A 358 -13.53 18.21 11.07
CA LYS A 358 -14.04 19.47 11.65
C LYS A 358 -13.02 20.57 11.44
N THR A 359 -13.29 21.51 10.53
CA THR A 359 -12.44 22.68 10.30
C THR A 359 -13.14 23.76 9.48
N ASP A 360 -12.81 25.03 9.75
CA ASP A 360 -13.18 26.21 8.97
C ASP A 360 -12.14 26.53 7.90
N HIS A 361 -10.92 25.97 8.03
CA HIS A 361 -9.78 26.27 7.18
C HIS A 361 -9.37 25.04 6.36
N PRO A 362 -9.69 24.95 5.07
CA PRO A 362 -9.32 23.80 4.23
C PRO A 362 -7.84 23.43 4.26
N ALA A 363 -6.94 24.42 4.25
CA ALA A 363 -5.51 24.18 4.28
C ALA A 363 -4.99 23.64 5.63
N SER A 364 -5.76 23.72 6.72
CA SER A 364 -5.40 23.08 7.98
C SER A 364 -5.32 21.56 7.83
N GLU A 365 -6.29 20.99 7.14
CA GLU A 365 -6.30 19.54 6.89
C GLU A 365 -5.26 19.14 5.84
N GLY A 366 -4.97 20.00 4.87
CA GLY A 366 -3.83 19.81 4.00
C GLY A 366 -2.50 19.71 4.79
N MET A 367 -2.32 20.54 5.84
CA MET A 367 -1.16 20.41 6.72
C MET A 367 -1.11 19.08 7.45
N VAL A 368 -2.25 18.59 7.95
CA VAL A 368 -2.34 17.26 8.58
C VAL A 368 -1.94 16.16 7.60
N ALA A 369 -2.42 16.23 6.38
CA ALA A 369 -2.14 15.25 5.33
C ALA A 369 -0.67 15.20 4.90
N LEU A 370 0.15 16.24 5.18
CA LEU A 370 1.61 16.17 5.03
C LEU A 370 2.23 15.00 5.82
N LEU A 371 1.67 14.68 6.99
CA LEU A 371 2.22 13.65 7.87
C LEU A 371 1.98 12.23 7.37
N GLU A 372 1.02 12.04 6.49
CA GLU A 372 0.62 10.72 6.01
C GLU A 372 1.74 10.01 5.24
N PRO A 373 2.32 10.57 4.14
CA PRO A 373 3.45 9.92 3.45
C PRO A 373 4.72 9.86 4.30
N PHE A 374 4.88 10.76 5.26
CA PHE A 374 6.01 10.71 6.19
C PHE A 374 5.93 9.48 7.09
N VAL A 375 4.79 9.27 7.77
CA VAL A 375 4.59 8.10 8.64
C VAL A 375 4.60 6.81 7.82
N ASP A 376 3.86 6.79 6.71
CA ASP A 376 3.71 5.63 5.85
C ASP A 376 5.03 5.20 5.23
N THR A 377 5.63 6.07 4.42
CA THR A 377 6.74 5.69 3.55
C THR A 377 8.10 6.01 4.17
N VAL A 378 8.28 7.23 4.71
CA VAL A 378 9.60 7.62 5.25
C VAL A 378 9.91 6.89 6.55
N VAL A 379 8.91 6.54 7.37
CA VAL A 379 9.11 5.77 8.59
C VAL A 379 8.87 4.29 8.35
N VAL A 380 7.62 3.86 8.13
CA VAL A 380 7.25 2.43 8.17
C VAL A 380 7.89 1.65 7.02
N CYS A 381 7.82 2.13 5.77
CA CYS A 381 8.45 1.42 4.65
C CYS A 381 9.99 1.35 4.80
N THR A 382 10.62 2.42 5.33
CA THR A 382 12.07 2.42 5.58
C THR A 382 12.45 1.39 6.65
N MET A 383 11.66 1.26 7.72
CA MET A 383 11.90 0.25 8.75
C MET A 383 11.82 -1.17 8.16
N THR A 384 10.80 -1.45 7.35
CA THR A 384 10.66 -2.74 6.65
C THR A 384 11.87 -3.02 5.75
N ALA A 385 12.28 -2.02 4.95
CA ALA A 385 13.41 -2.16 4.04
C ALA A 385 14.72 -2.43 4.79
N LEU A 386 14.96 -1.71 5.89
CA LEU A 386 16.15 -1.91 6.71
C LEU A 386 16.19 -3.32 7.32
N VAL A 387 15.05 -3.83 7.82
CA VAL A 387 14.96 -5.21 8.34
C VAL A 387 15.31 -6.22 7.24
N ILE A 388 14.74 -6.10 6.05
CA ILE A 388 15.01 -7.01 4.93
C ILE A 388 16.49 -6.95 4.51
N ILE A 389 17.07 -5.75 4.44
CA ILE A 389 18.45 -5.54 3.95
C ILE A 389 19.49 -6.00 4.98
N ILE A 390 19.30 -5.63 6.25
CA ILE A 390 20.22 -6.00 7.35
C ILE A 390 20.29 -7.51 7.52
N THR A 391 19.17 -8.21 7.38
CA THR A 391 19.12 -9.67 7.53
C THR A 391 19.68 -10.42 6.33
N GLY A 392 19.91 -9.75 5.19
CA GLY A 392 20.47 -10.33 3.98
C GLY A 392 19.55 -11.30 3.22
N VAL A 393 18.31 -11.52 3.67
CA VAL A 393 17.38 -12.48 3.04
C VAL A 393 17.00 -12.10 1.61
N TRP A 394 17.11 -10.85 1.23
CA TRP A 394 16.87 -10.38 -0.13
C TRP A 394 17.88 -10.92 -1.15
N ASN A 395 19.06 -11.37 -0.69
CA ASN A 395 20.12 -11.96 -1.52
C ASN A 395 19.91 -13.44 -1.84
N VAL A 396 18.89 -14.07 -1.26
CA VAL A 396 18.68 -15.51 -1.40
C VAL A 396 17.44 -15.75 -2.25
N ASN A 397 17.66 -16.05 -3.52
CA ASN A 397 16.60 -16.14 -4.53
C ASN A 397 16.21 -17.57 -4.93
N GLY A 398 17.00 -18.58 -4.55
CA GLY A 398 16.74 -19.97 -4.87
C GLY A 398 17.57 -20.94 -4.05
N ASP A 399 17.19 -22.18 -4.07
CA ASP A 399 17.92 -23.32 -3.53
C ASP A 399 18.17 -24.33 -4.64
N VAL A 400 19.32 -24.99 -4.57
CA VAL A 400 19.59 -26.15 -5.44
C VAL A 400 18.67 -27.29 -5.01
N GLU A 401 17.97 -27.92 -5.97
CA GLU A 401 17.03 -29.01 -5.70
C GLU A 401 17.71 -30.27 -5.13
N ASN A 402 16.97 -31.35 -5.05
CA ASN A 402 17.38 -32.62 -4.42
C ASN A 402 18.60 -33.29 -5.05
N ASN A 403 19.05 -32.83 -6.23
CA ASN A 403 20.26 -33.30 -6.90
C ASN A 403 21.29 -32.17 -6.97
N ALA A 404 22.59 -32.53 -6.89
CA ALA A 404 23.65 -31.58 -7.08
C ALA A 404 23.60 -30.90 -8.45
N ALA A 405 23.70 -29.55 -8.49
CA ALA A 405 23.65 -28.76 -9.71
C ALA A 405 25.06 -28.32 -10.16
N SER A 406 25.31 -28.28 -11.46
CA SER A 406 26.54 -27.76 -12.02
C SER A 406 26.51 -26.25 -12.14
N LEU A 407 27.45 -25.56 -11.51
CA LEU A 407 27.72 -24.14 -11.75
C LEU A 407 28.66 -24.03 -12.94
N VAL A 408 28.20 -23.48 -14.06
CA VAL A 408 28.96 -23.40 -15.31
C VAL A 408 29.35 -21.98 -15.66
N ALA A 409 30.42 -21.83 -16.47
CA ALA A 409 30.98 -20.51 -16.82
C ALA A 409 30.10 -19.71 -17.80
N GLN A 410 29.25 -20.39 -18.59
CA GLN A 410 28.38 -19.81 -19.60
C GLN A 410 27.00 -20.51 -19.62
N PRO A 411 25.92 -19.88 -20.08
CA PRO A 411 24.57 -20.46 -20.07
C PRO A 411 24.39 -21.52 -21.17
N ASN A 412 25.14 -22.60 -21.11
CA ASN A 412 24.97 -23.78 -21.96
C ASN A 412 25.46 -25.05 -21.23
N ALA A 413 24.88 -26.20 -21.60
CA ALA A 413 25.18 -27.48 -20.96
C ALA A 413 26.60 -28.02 -21.21
N GLU A 414 27.28 -27.53 -22.25
CA GLU A 414 28.66 -27.94 -22.62
C GLU A 414 29.73 -27.01 -22.03
N ALA A 415 29.32 -25.97 -21.27
CA ALA A 415 30.23 -25.00 -20.70
C ALA A 415 31.10 -25.62 -19.60
N LEU A 416 32.25 -24.98 -19.35
CA LEU A 416 33.19 -25.39 -18.30
C LEU A 416 32.48 -25.35 -16.94
N VAL A 417 32.47 -26.46 -16.23
CA VAL A 417 31.97 -26.55 -14.85
C VAL A 417 32.95 -25.82 -13.93
N VAL A 418 32.43 -24.77 -13.28
CA VAL A 418 33.20 -23.98 -12.30
C VAL A 418 33.21 -24.69 -10.95
N SER A 419 32.08 -25.20 -10.51
CA SER A 419 31.92 -26.01 -9.30
C SER A 419 30.62 -26.80 -9.35
N THR A 420 30.46 -27.76 -8.45
CA THR A 420 29.22 -28.49 -8.22
C THR A 420 28.58 -27.94 -6.94
N LEU A 421 27.31 -27.57 -7.01
CA LEU A 421 26.56 -27.08 -5.88
C LEU A 421 25.79 -28.24 -5.23
N GLU A 422 25.94 -28.39 -3.93
CA GLU A 422 25.23 -29.40 -3.14
C GLU A 422 23.75 -29.10 -3.04
N PRO A 423 22.87 -30.11 -2.89
CA PRO A 423 21.46 -29.91 -2.60
C PRO A 423 21.24 -29.00 -1.39
N GLY A 424 20.34 -28.03 -1.50
CA GLY A 424 20.06 -27.04 -0.47
C GLY A 424 21.02 -25.85 -0.46
N SER A 425 22.00 -25.78 -1.37
CA SER A 425 22.87 -24.61 -1.54
C SER A 425 22.03 -23.39 -1.89
N MET A 426 22.19 -22.31 -1.13
CA MET A 426 21.48 -21.05 -1.36
C MET A 426 22.19 -20.22 -2.43
N ILE A 427 21.44 -19.79 -3.43
CA ILE A 427 21.95 -19.02 -4.55
C ILE A 427 21.22 -17.68 -4.71
N HIS A 428 21.99 -16.67 -5.09
CA HIS A 428 21.47 -15.37 -5.50
C HIS A 428 21.43 -15.30 -7.02
N ILE A 429 20.26 -15.07 -7.59
CA ILE A 429 20.07 -14.94 -9.04
C ILE A 429 20.41 -13.53 -9.45
N VAL A 430 21.38 -13.38 -10.35
CA VAL A 430 21.85 -12.11 -10.90
C VAL A 430 21.12 -11.77 -12.19
N SER A 431 21.00 -12.74 -13.09
CA SER A 431 20.31 -12.58 -14.37
C SER A 431 19.71 -13.90 -14.86
N ARG A 432 18.92 -13.84 -15.95
CA ARG A 432 18.24 -15.00 -16.55
C ARG A 432 18.31 -14.96 -18.07
N GLN A 433 18.47 -16.12 -18.68
CA GLN A 433 18.50 -16.24 -20.14
C GLN A 433 17.72 -17.47 -20.60
N PRO A 434 16.80 -17.32 -21.58
CA PRO A 434 16.25 -16.02 -22.05
C PRO A 434 15.40 -15.32 -20.98
N ALA A 435 15.18 -14.02 -21.11
CA ALA A 435 14.53 -13.22 -20.07
C ALA A 435 13.07 -13.63 -19.78
N ASP A 436 12.33 -14.02 -20.82
CA ASP A 436 10.89 -14.31 -20.74
C ASP A 436 10.57 -15.79 -20.39
N SER A 437 11.51 -16.71 -20.66
CA SER A 437 11.39 -18.13 -20.34
C SER A 437 12.77 -18.67 -20.04
N PRO A 438 13.29 -18.47 -18.82
CA PRO A 438 14.67 -18.75 -18.52
C PRO A 438 14.97 -20.24 -18.51
N GLU A 439 15.96 -20.64 -19.30
CA GLU A 439 16.58 -21.96 -19.25
C GLU A 439 17.80 -21.97 -18.34
N TRP A 440 18.41 -20.78 -18.10
CA TRP A 440 19.61 -20.59 -17.31
C TRP A 440 19.50 -19.37 -16.40
N TYR A 441 20.02 -19.54 -15.18
CA TYR A 441 20.16 -18.45 -14.21
C TYR A 441 21.63 -18.17 -13.95
N GLU A 442 22.06 -16.90 -14.11
CA GLU A 442 23.33 -16.44 -13.58
C GLU A 442 23.19 -16.27 -12.08
N VAL A 443 24.05 -16.94 -11.31
CA VAL A 443 23.93 -16.99 -9.86
C VAL A 443 25.24 -16.64 -9.16
N THR A 444 25.11 -16.12 -7.95
CA THR A 444 26.19 -16.03 -6.97
C THR A 444 25.84 -16.96 -5.80
N VAL A 445 26.73 -17.85 -5.44
CA VAL A 445 26.54 -18.78 -4.32
C VAL A 445 26.77 -18.04 -3.00
N LYS A 446 25.82 -18.14 -2.07
CA LYS A 446 25.79 -17.30 -0.86
C LYS A 446 27.05 -17.45 0.01
N ASP A 447 27.53 -18.66 0.22
CA ASP A 447 28.58 -18.93 1.20
C ASP A 447 30.00 -18.90 0.59
N SER A 448 30.14 -18.90 -0.74
CA SER A 448 31.43 -18.96 -1.42
C SER A 448 31.73 -17.78 -2.35
N GLU A 449 30.71 -16.88 -2.57
CA GLU A 449 30.77 -15.79 -3.54
C GLU A 449 31.12 -16.22 -4.99
N GLN A 450 31.11 -17.54 -5.27
CA GLN A 450 31.33 -18.07 -6.60
C GLN A 450 30.21 -17.63 -7.53
N LYS A 451 30.55 -17.23 -8.76
CA LYS A 451 29.62 -16.79 -9.79
C LYS A 451 29.65 -17.76 -10.97
N GLY A 452 28.50 -17.96 -11.58
CA GLY A 452 28.36 -18.78 -12.77
C GLY A 452 26.90 -18.94 -13.15
N TRP A 453 26.65 -19.88 -14.05
CA TRP A 453 25.29 -20.17 -14.55
C TRP A 453 24.83 -21.54 -14.06
N VAL A 454 23.56 -21.64 -13.71
CA VAL A 454 22.90 -22.89 -13.31
C VAL A 454 21.65 -23.09 -14.16
N ALA A 455 21.40 -24.31 -14.59
CA ALA A 455 20.19 -24.64 -15.35
C ALA A 455 18.93 -24.42 -14.50
N ALA A 456 17.88 -23.90 -15.13
CA ALA A 456 16.67 -23.52 -14.41
C ALA A 456 15.93 -24.71 -13.77
N ASP A 457 16.06 -25.90 -14.36
CA ASP A 457 15.49 -27.16 -13.88
C ASP A 457 16.24 -27.76 -12.67
N SER A 458 17.42 -27.23 -12.37
CA SER A 458 18.25 -27.69 -11.23
C SER A 458 18.05 -26.88 -9.97
N ILE A 459 17.20 -25.86 -10.02
CA ILE A 459 16.96 -24.97 -8.89
C ILE A 459 15.48 -24.75 -8.65
N THR A 460 15.11 -24.81 -7.38
CA THR A 460 13.79 -24.34 -6.94
C THR A 460 13.90 -22.87 -6.60
N LEU A 461 13.22 -22.04 -7.37
CA LEU A 461 13.06 -20.63 -6.99
C LEU A 461 12.34 -20.58 -5.65
N ARG A 462 12.92 -19.90 -4.67
CA ARG A 462 12.20 -19.67 -3.43
C ARG A 462 10.91 -18.93 -3.76
N GLU A 463 9.78 -19.52 -3.44
CA GLU A 463 8.49 -18.86 -3.54
C GLU A 463 8.56 -17.52 -2.81
N GLY A 464 8.19 -16.45 -3.50
CA GLY A 464 8.33 -15.08 -2.98
C GLY A 464 9.46 -14.26 -3.62
N TRP A 465 10.10 -14.75 -4.67
CA TRP A 465 11.07 -13.97 -5.45
C TRP A 465 10.43 -12.83 -6.28
N GLY A 466 9.25 -12.46 -6.14
CA GLY A 466 8.62 -11.18 -6.50
C GLY A 466 8.44 -10.29 -5.29
N GLY A 467 8.93 -10.70 -4.12
CA GLY A 467 9.00 -9.86 -2.91
C GLY A 467 7.76 -9.93 -2.09
N GLY A 468 6.75 -10.54 -2.11
CA GLY A 468 5.54 -10.49 -1.25
C GLY A 468 5.84 -10.53 0.24
N ILE A 469 4.82 -10.69 1.04
CA ILE A 469 4.89 -10.71 2.51
C ILE A 469 5.91 -11.74 3.04
N TRP A 470 6.12 -12.82 2.29
CA TRP A 470 7.03 -13.90 2.65
C TRP A 470 8.48 -13.44 2.85
N LEU A 471 8.99 -12.56 1.99
CA LEU A 471 10.34 -12.02 2.13
C LEU A 471 10.51 -11.26 3.45
N THR A 472 9.52 -10.45 3.82
CA THR A 472 9.50 -9.77 5.12
C THR A 472 9.41 -10.76 6.27
N SER A 473 8.58 -11.78 6.15
CA SER A 473 8.42 -12.82 7.17
C SER A 473 9.74 -13.56 7.43
N MET A 474 10.45 -13.92 6.37
CA MET A 474 11.78 -14.56 6.47
C MET A 474 12.80 -13.63 7.12
N ALA A 475 12.77 -12.33 6.80
CA ALA A 475 13.68 -11.35 7.41
C ALA A 475 13.48 -11.27 8.93
N PHE A 476 12.25 -11.25 9.40
CA PHE A 476 11.97 -11.28 10.84
C PHE A 476 12.30 -12.64 11.48
N LYS A 477 11.96 -13.75 10.82
CA LYS A 477 12.22 -15.12 11.30
C LYS A 477 13.72 -15.40 11.48
N SER A 478 14.57 -14.85 10.62
CA SER A 478 16.02 -15.06 10.69
C SER A 478 16.67 -14.53 11.99
N VAL A 479 16.01 -13.57 12.65
CA VAL A 479 16.47 -13.01 13.93
C VAL A 479 15.66 -13.54 15.10
N ILE A 480 14.34 -13.66 14.94
CA ILE A 480 13.41 -14.11 16.00
C ILE A 480 12.54 -15.23 15.43
N SER A 481 12.84 -16.48 15.75
CA SER A 481 12.23 -17.67 15.13
C SER A 481 10.70 -17.75 15.24
N TRP A 482 10.11 -17.25 16.33
CA TRP A 482 8.66 -17.23 16.55
C TRP A 482 7.95 -15.99 16.01
N PHE A 483 8.68 -15.01 15.48
CA PHE A 483 8.12 -13.74 15.02
C PHE A 483 7.09 -13.86 13.89
N PRO A 484 7.15 -14.85 12.96
CA PRO A 484 6.11 -15.03 11.95
C PRO A 484 4.68 -15.09 12.51
N ILE A 485 4.49 -15.57 13.75
CA ILE A 485 3.20 -15.59 14.45
C ILE A 485 2.73 -14.16 14.76
N VAL A 486 3.63 -13.31 15.28
CA VAL A 486 3.34 -11.91 15.57
C VAL A 486 3.10 -11.13 14.27
N LEU A 487 3.91 -11.41 13.25
CA LEU A 487 3.74 -10.79 11.94
C LEU A 487 2.40 -11.18 11.30
N ALA A 488 1.95 -12.43 11.41
CA ALA A 488 0.65 -12.86 10.91
C ALA A 488 -0.50 -12.09 11.58
N ALA A 489 -0.43 -11.91 12.91
CA ALA A 489 -1.41 -11.10 13.63
C ALA A 489 -1.37 -9.62 13.20
N ALA A 490 -0.17 -9.04 13.05
CA ALA A 490 0.00 -7.67 12.57
C ALA A 490 -0.54 -7.51 11.16
N VAL A 491 -0.16 -8.38 10.24
CA VAL A 491 -0.60 -8.40 8.83
C VAL A 491 -2.12 -8.51 8.72
N PHE A 492 -2.74 -9.35 9.53
CA PHE A 492 -4.20 -9.45 9.61
C PHE A 492 -4.83 -8.11 10.01
N LEU A 493 -4.31 -7.43 11.04
CA LEU A 493 -4.81 -6.15 11.49
C LEU A 493 -4.59 -5.04 10.44
N PHE A 494 -3.44 -5.04 9.76
CA PHE A 494 -3.13 -4.12 8.66
C PHE A 494 -4.09 -4.32 7.48
N ALA A 495 -4.29 -5.57 7.03
CA ALA A 495 -5.23 -5.89 5.96
C ALA A 495 -6.66 -5.45 6.33
N PHE A 496 -7.13 -5.83 7.51
CA PHE A 496 -8.45 -5.49 8.01
C PHE A 496 -8.67 -3.97 8.07
N SER A 497 -7.71 -3.21 8.62
CA SER A 497 -7.80 -1.76 8.75
C SER A 497 -7.85 -1.07 7.38
N THR A 498 -7.03 -1.52 6.43
CA THR A 498 -7.01 -0.98 5.07
C THR A 498 -8.33 -1.26 4.34
N MET A 499 -8.84 -2.49 4.43
CA MET A 499 -10.11 -2.87 3.82
C MET A 499 -11.28 -2.02 4.32
N ILE A 500 -11.41 -1.78 5.63
CA ILE A 500 -12.52 -0.96 6.17
C ILE A 500 -12.43 0.51 5.70
N SER A 501 -11.23 1.07 5.57
CA SER A 501 -11.04 2.45 5.10
C SER A 501 -11.28 2.57 3.60
N TRP A 502 -10.74 1.67 2.80
CA TRP A 502 -10.98 1.67 1.36
C TRP A 502 -12.43 1.34 0.98
N SER A 503 -13.13 0.53 1.80
CA SER A 503 -14.57 0.33 1.60
C SER A 503 -15.35 1.64 1.68
N TYR A 504 -14.94 2.56 2.57
CA TYR A 504 -15.52 3.88 2.66
C TYR A 504 -15.19 4.74 1.43
N TYR A 505 -13.96 4.66 0.90
CA TYR A 505 -13.57 5.40 -0.30
C TYR A 505 -14.43 5.02 -1.50
N GLY A 506 -14.56 3.74 -1.78
CA GLY A 506 -15.43 3.26 -2.85
C GLY A 506 -16.90 3.55 -2.59
N GLN A 507 -17.39 3.48 -1.33
CA GLN A 507 -18.75 3.87 -0.98
C GLN A 507 -19.01 5.35 -1.29
N GLN A 508 -18.07 6.26 -1.01
CA GLN A 508 -18.22 7.69 -1.34
C GLN A 508 -18.24 7.93 -2.86
N ALA A 509 -17.52 7.12 -3.63
CA ALA A 509 -17.58 7.15 -5.09
C ALA A 509 -18.96 6.68 -5.59
N VAL A 510 -19.55 5.64 -5.00
CA VAL A 510 -20.94 5.19 -5.29
C VAL A 510 -21.94 6.28 -4.92
N VAL A 511 -21.80 6.91 -3.75
CA VAL A 511 -22.65 8.04 -3.32
C VAL A 511 -22.54 9.21 -4.29
N TYR A 512 -21.36 9.51 -4.81
CA TYR A 512 -21.17 10.55 -5.82
C TYR A 512 -21.90 10.23 -7.14
N LEU A 513 -21.87 8.97 -7.59
CA LEU A 513 -22.47 8.54 -8.87
C LEU A 513 -23.99 8.43 -8.80
N PHE A 514 -24.52 7.91 -7.72
CA PHE A 514 -25.94 7.54 -7.60
C PHE A 514 -26.74 8.40 -6.62
N GLY A 515 -26.08 9.14 -5.72
CA GLY A 515 -26.73 9.91 -4.66
C GLY A 515 -26.74 9.18 -3.31
N ALA A 516 -26.75 9.94 -2.22
CA ALA A 516 -26.74 9.39 -0.85
C ALA A 516 -28.08 8.73 -0.47
N GLU A 517 -29.15 9.08 -1.15
CA GLU A 517 -30.51 8.55 -1.00
C GLU A 517 -30.65 7.12 -1.56
N HIS A 518 -29.81 6.70 -2.51
CA HIS A 518 -29.88 5.38 -3.14
C HIS A 518 -29.26 4.29 -2.26
N LYS A 519 -29.91 3.99 -1.12
CA LYS A 519 -29.46 3.00 -0.12
C LYS A 519 -29.23 1.60 -0.72
N VAL A 520 -30.00 1.24 -1.77
CA VAL A 520 -29.85 -0.05 -2.46
C VAL A 520 -28.51 -0.14 -3.18
N ALA A 521 -28.09 0.89 -3.94
CA ALA A 521 -26.81 0.91 -4.62
C ALA A 521 -25.65 0.83 -3.62
N ILE A 522 -25.73 1.55 -2.50
CA ILE A 522 -24.75 1.49 -1.41
C ILE A 522 -24.71 0.09 -0.79
N GLY A 523 -25.87 -0.54 -0.57
CA GLY A 523 -25.98 -1.91 -0.05
C GLY A 523 -25.33 -2.94 -0.98
N ILE A 524 -25.65 -2.87 -2.28
CA ILE A 524 -25.05 -3.74 -3.31
C ILE A 524 -23.52 -3.58 -3.32
N TYR A 525 -23.02 -2.33 -3.31
CA TYR A 525 -21.58 -2.09 -3.25
C TYR A 525 -20.93 -2.78 -2.05
N LYS A 526 -21.51 -2.66 -0.85
CA LYS A 526 -20.95 -3.29 0.37
C LYS A 526 -20.91 -4.82 0.26
N VAL A 527 -21.97 -5.43 -0.27
CA VAL A 527 -22.02 -6.89 -0.50
C VAL A 527 -20.96 -7.29 -1.52
N VAL A 528 -20.88 -6.61 -2.65
CA VAL A 528 -19.87 -6.89 -3.69
C VAL A 528 -18.46 -6.71 -3.12
N PHE A 529 -18.21 -5.67 -2.30
CA PHE A 529 -16.92 -5.45 -1.66
C PHE A 529 -16.51 -6.65 -0.78
N CYS A 530 -17.44 -7.22 0.00
CA CYS A 530 -17.18 -8.40 0.81
C CYS A 530 -16.94 -9.65 -0.04
N LEU A 531 -17.66 -9.80 -1.16
CA LEU A 531 -17.47 -10.95 -2.08
C LEU A 531 -16.13 -10.87 -2.83
N VAL A 532 -15.67 -9.67 -3.18
CA VAL A 532 -14.36 -9.45 -3.82
C VAL A 532 -13.20 -9.89 -2.92
N ALA A 533 -13.37 -9.89 -1.59
CA ALA A 533 -12.38 -10.44 -0.67
C ALA A 533 -12.12 -11.94 -0.92
N VAL A 534 -13.16 -12.70 -1.28
CA VAL A 534 -13.04 -14.12 -1.63
C VAL A 534 -12.19 -14.30 -2.90
N LEU A 535 -12.42 -13.45 -3.91
CA LEU A 535 -11.64 -13.45 -5.15
C LEU A 535 -10.17 -13.09 -4.89
N GLY A 536 -9.92 -12.13 -3.99
CA GLY A 536 -8.57 -11.69 -3.64
C GLY A 536 -7.75 -12.78 -2.96
N GLY A 537 -8.36 -13.58 -2.10
CA GLY A 537 -7.70 -14.70 -1.45
C GLY A 537 -7.30 -15.81 -2.42
N ALA A 538 -8.16 -16.08 -3.40
CA ALA A 538 -7.99 -17.16 -4.36
C ALA A 538 -7.08 -16.83 -5.56
N ALA A 539 -6.84 -15.55 -5.85
CA ALA A 539 -6.08 -15.10 -7.01
C ALA A 539 -4.56 -15.14 -6.78
N SER A 540 -3.78 -15.28 -7.87
CA SER A 540 -2.31 -15.17 -7.81
C SER A 540 -1.88 -13.74 -7.44
N LEU A 541 -0.74 -13.61 -6.75
CA LEU A 541 -0.15 -12.31 -6.40
C LEU A 541 0.04 -11.41 -7.62
N GLU A 542 0.50 -11.97 -8.74
CA GLU A 542 0.75 -11.21 -9.96
C GLU A 542 -0.54 -10.60 -10.53
N SER A 543 -1.60 -11.40 -10.68
CA SER A 543 -2.91 -10.91 -11.17
C SER A 543 -3.49 -9.84 -10.24
N VAL A 544 -3.38 -10.06 -8.93
CA VAL A 544 -3.85 -9.11 -7.92
C VAL A 544 -3.06 -7.81 -7.97
N LEU A 545 -1.72 -7.87 -8.07
CA LEU A 545 -0.87 -6.69 -8.19
C LEU A 545 -1.16 -5.89 -9.45
N ASN A 546 -1.23 -6.57 -10.61
CA ASN A 546 -1.46 -5.92 -11.89
C ASN A 546 -2.83 -5.21 -11.91
N LEU A 547 -3.89 -5.87 -11.43
CA LEU A 547 -5.22 -5.27 -11.34
C LEU A 547 -5.26 -4.12 -10.34
N SER A 548 -4.73 -4.32 -9.15
CA SER A 548 -4.69 -3.32 -8.09
C SER A 548 -3.95 -2.08 -8.52
N ASP A 549 -2.74 -2.25 -9.06
CA ASP A 549 -1.92 -1.17 -9.58
C ASP A 549 -2.67 -0.42 -10.70
N ALA A 550 -3.24 -1.14 -11.68
CA ALA A 550 -3.95 -0.51 -12.79
C ALA A 550 -5.11 0.36 -12.31
N MET A 551 -5.95 -0.14 -11.41
CA MET A 551 -7.12 0.61 -10.91
C MET A 551 -6.72 1.85 -10.11
N VAL A 552 -5.73 1.73 -9.22
CA VAL A 552 -5.27 2.85 -8.38
C VAL A 552 -4.57 3.91 -9.22
N PHE A 553 -3.64 3.50 -10.09
CA PHE A 553 -2.89 4.44 -10.93
C PHE A 553 -3.75 5.11 -12.01
N ALA A 554 -4.88 4.51 -12.42
CA ALA A 554 -5.84 5.17 -13.30
C ALA A 554 -6.47 6.42 -12.67
N MET A 555 -6.53 6.51 -11.33
CA MET A 555 -7.03 7.69 -10.61
C MET A 555 -6.08 8.90 -10.73
N VAL A 556 -4.81 8.68 -11.03
CA VAL A 556 -3.76 9.71 -11.06
C VAL A 556 -4.09 10.81 -12.07
N LEU A 557 -4.41 10.43 -13.29
CA LEU A 557 -4.58 11.41 -14.37
C LEU A 557 -5.67 12.44 -14.06
N PRO A 558 -6.93 12.05 -13.75
CA PRO A 558 -7.96 13.04 -13.45
C PRO A 558 -7.61 13.86 -12.20
N ASN A 559 -7.01 13.24 -11.18
CA ASN A 559 -6.60 13.91 -9.96
C ASN A 559 -5.56 15.00 -10.21
N LEU A 560 -4.46 14.67 -10.88
CA LEU A 560 -3.38 15.64 -11.14
C LEU A 560 -3.86 16.79 -12.03
N ILE A 561 -4.68 16.53 -13.05
CA ILE A 561 -5.32 17.58 -13.85
C ILE A 561 -6.09 18.53 -12.92
N GLY A 562 -6.86 17.99 -11.96
CA GLY A 562 -7.58 18.78 -10.97
C GLY A 562 -6.68 19.61 -10.08
N VAL A 563 -5.62 19.02 -9.55
CA VAL A 563 -4.64 19.70 -8.68
C VAL A 563 -3.99 20.87 -9.41
N TYR A 564 -3.47 20.64 -10.64
CA TYR A 564 -2.85 21.71 -11.44
C TYR A 564 -3.84 22.83 -11.78
N PHE A 565 -5.04 22.48 -12.20
CA PHE A 565 -6.06 23.46 -12.57
C PHE A 565 -6.50 24.30 -11.35
N LEU A 566 -6.48 23.74 -10.16
CA LEU A 566 -6.91 24.39 -8.91
C LEU A 566 -5.76 24.92 -8.03
N LEU A 567 -4.52 24.94 -8.53
CA LEU A 567 -3.36 25.49 -7.80
C LEU A 567 -3.60 26.89 -7.19
N PRO A 568 -4.22 27.87 -7.91
CA PRO A 568 -4.49 29.18 -7.32
C PRO A 568 -5.44 29.14 -6.12
N VAL A 569 -6.38 28.18 -6.09
CA VAL A 569 -7.28 27.96 -4.95
C VAL A 569 -6.47 27.47 -3.74
N ILE A 570 -5.62 26.46 -3.94
CA ILE A 570 -4.76 25.92 -2.89
C ILE A 570 -3.87 27.01 -2.28
N LYS A 571 -3.25 27.84 -3.14
CA LYS A 571 -2.39 28.96 -2.70
C LYS A 571 -3.17 29.99 -1.88
N LYS A 572 -4.41 30.30 -2.27
CA LYS A 572 -5.30 31.20 -1.52
C LYS A 572 -5.64 30.64 -0.15
N GLU A 573 -6.08 29.38 -0.07
CA GLU A 573 -6.45 28.71 1.19
C GLU A 573 -5.24 28.61 2.13
N LEU A 574 -4.06 28.32 1.58
CA LEU A 574 -2.81 28.32 2.36
C LEU A 574 -2.49 29.69 2.96
N ALA A 575 -2.67 30.76 2.18
CA ALA A 575 -2.43 32.14 2.68
C ALA A 575 -3.40 32.51 3.81
N ILE A 576 -4.69 32.16 3.67
CA ILE A 576 -5.71 32.37 4.71
C ILE A 576 -5.33 31.62 5.98
N PHE A 577 -4.98 30.33 5.86
CA PHE A 577 -4.62 29.53 7.03
C PHE A 577 -3.34 30.01 7.71
N ARG A 578 -2.32 30.42 6.96
CA ARG A 578 -1.08 31.00 7.53
C ARG A 578 -1.35 32.26 8.34
N LYS A 579 -2.26 33.12 7.86
CA LYS A 579 -2.70 34.30 8.63
C LYS A 579 -3.37 33.87 9.93
N HIS A 580 -4.32 32.92 9.87
CA HIS A 580 -4.99 32.39 11.06
C HIS A 580 -4.00 31.80 12.09
N VAL A 581 -2.97 31.07 11.64
CA VAL A 581 -1.91 30.54 12.50
C VAL A 581 -1.12 31.67 13.16
N ALA A 582 -0.74 32.71 12.40
CA ALA A 582 -0.02 33.87 12.94
C ALA A 582 -0.86 34.60 13.98
N ASP A 583 -2.14 34.86 13.69
CA ASP A 583 -3.07 35.51 14.62
C ASP A 583 -3.26 34.69 15.90
N THR A 584 -3.35 33.37 15.79
CA THR A 584 -3.53 32.47 16.95
C THR A 584 -2.25 32.34 17.79
N GLU A 585 -1.07 32.46 17.19
CA GLU A 585 0.21 32.37 17.88
C GLU A 585 0.71 33.76 18.40
N GLY A 586 -0.02 34.82 18.12
CA GLY A 586 0.36 36.19 18.52
C GLY A 586 1.59 36.72 17.78
N LYS A 587 1.77 36.33 16.52
CA LYS A 587 2.90 36.70 15.66
C LYS A 587 2.48 37.61 14.53
#